data_2ed4fb5cc7a5d623ac9dca28d13ae478
#
_entry.id   2ed4fb5cc7a5d623ac9dca28d13ae478
#
_cell.length_a   1.000
_cell.length_b   1.000
_cell.length_c   1.000
_cell.angle_alpha   90.00
_cell.angle_beta   90.00
_cell.angle_gamma   90.00
#
_symmetry.space_group_name_H-M   'P 1'
#
loop_
_entity.id
_entity.type
_entity.pdbx_description
1 polymer ?
#
loop_
_entity_poly.entity_id
_entity_poly.type
_entity_poly.pdbx_seq_one_letter_code
_entity_poly.pdbx_strand_id
1 'polypeptide(L)'
;PGMERTKETLKELIRAGRAKVPAHKVIKGGQLVNVMSSEIYPADVAVYNDMIVAVGDVEDYIGPETEIIDATGYYLTPGMIDGHIHSECSKMSITSYAKAVVPRGTTSMISGLDEYISVSGLEGLQEVLAEMKQSPLKVFWGAPYKTPYTIPKSTVAFNFTEEVHKEVQKWPECYGVWETVREFLQEEDEDTLGAIVEASKNRLPVFGCAPMAVGNDLNGYLCGGVRLDHESYTHEEVVEKMRKGMHMLIRESCVTHFLEENIKAVTEVNPAFARRVSFCTDDVTATDILEKGHLDNVVRLAIKAGVEPMTAIQMATINSAEAYRIDHMVGSICPGRIADILFVDDLEAFGIKEVMTNGKMVAKDHKLTYDLKAPERSSVLKGELKCKLTTKEDFEYKTSVQNGEAKVLSMDVKGPFVRKRKDVVLKVENGIVLPDVEQDVAMVSVLERFGRNGNKSLAFCSGWKLKKGAMASSAAPDDNNLVVMGVSAEDMSIAANYLIEQGGGQVVVADGEILEFLPLPVGGIVSDEEPEVIAAQ
;
A
#
# COMPACT_ATOMS: atom_id res chain seq x y z
N PRO A 1 -4.34 -5.39 -17.08
CA PRO A 1 -5.34 -4.43 -17.46
C PRO A 1 -4.92 -3.72 -18.75
N GLY A 2 -5.89 -3.41 -19.57
CA GLY A 2 -5.68 -2.93 -20.90
C GLY A 2 -5.98 -4.00 -21.95
N MET A 3 -6.25 -3.57 -23.17
CA MET A 3 -6.54 -4.49 -24.27
C MET A 3 -5.32 -5.37 -24.54
N GLU A 4 -5.53 -6.68 -24.60
CA GLU A 4 -4.45 -7.62 -24.90
C GLU A 4 -3.74 -7.26 -26.20
N ARG A 5 -2.41 -7.18 -26.20
CA ARG A 5 -1.61 -6.81 -27.36
C ARG A 5 -1.35 -8.01 -28.27
N THR A 6 -2.33 -8.33 -29.10
CA THR A 6 -2.16 -9.22 -30.23
C THR A 6 -1.94 -8.41 -31.51
N LYS A 7 -1.53 -9.06 -32.59
CA LYS A 7 -1.45 -8.37 -33.90
C LYS A 7 -2.80 -7.80 -34.32
N GLU A 8 -3.88 -8.51 -34.03
CA GLU A 8 -5.23 -8.08 -34.41
C GLU A 8 -5.69 -6.87 -33.58
N THR A 9 -5.47 -6.88 -32.26
CA THR A 9 -5.83 -5.74 -31.42
C THR A 9 -4.97 -4.51 -31.73
N LEU A 10 -3.70 -4.68 -32.11
CA LEU A 10 -2.85 -3.57 -32.57
C LEU A 10 -3.34 -2.98 -33.89
N LYS A 11 -3.73 -3.80 -34.86
CA LYS A 11 -4.32 -3.31 -36.13
C LYS A 11 -5.58 -2.49 -35.86
N GLU A 12 -6.43 -2.97 -34.97
CA GLU A 12 -7.66 -2.29 -34.57
C GLU A 12 -7.37 -0.92 -33.94
N LEU A 13 -6.45 -0.86 -32.99
CA LEU A 13 -6.04 0.39 -32.34
C LEU A 13 -5.40 1.39 -33.34
N ILE A 14 -4.57 0.89 -34.24
CA ILE A 14 -3.93 1.75 -35.27
C ILE A 14 -5.00 2.36 -36.20
N ARG A 15 -5.99 1.56 -36.58
CA ARG A 15 -7.11 2.06 -37.42
C ARG A 15 -7.92 3.10 -36.67
N ALA A 16 -8.24 2.85 -35.39
CA ALA A 16 -8.94 3.80 -34.53
C ALA A 16 -8.13 5.11 -34.39
N GLY A 17 -6.84 5.00 -34.10
CA GLY A 17 -5.95 6.15 -33.98
C GLY A 17 -5.80 6.97 -35.28
N ARG A 18 -6.06 6.35 -36.43
CA ARG A 18 -6.08 7.02 -37.75
C ARG A 18 -7.47 7.46 -38.16
N ALA A 19 -8.44 7.44 -37.29
CA ALA A 19 -9.85 7.75 -37.57
C ALA A 19 -10.46 6.93 -38.74
N LYS A 20 -9.98 5.69 -38.94
CA LYS A 20 -10.54 4.77 -39.95
C LYS A 20 -11.76 4.01 -39.41
N VAL A 21 -11.93 3.98 -38.09
CA VAL A 21 -13.13 3.56 -37.40
C VAL A 21 -13.47 4.61 -36.33
N PRO A 22 -14.75 4.83 -36.01
CA PRO A 22 -15.11 5.81 -34.98
C PRO A 22 -14.61 5.45 -33.61
N ALA A 23 -14.32 6.45 -32.79
CA ALA A 23 -14.08 6.25 -31.36
C ALA A 23 -15.36 5.81 -30.65
N HIS A 24 -15.21 5.07 -29.55
CA HIS A 24 -16.36 4.71 -28.70
C HIS A 24 -16.80 5.89 -27.84
N LYS A 25 -15.85 6.70 -27.36
CA LYS A 25 -16.11 7.90 -26.57
C LYS A 25 -15.23 9.05 -27.02
N VAL A 26 -15.77 10.25 -26.90
CA VAL A 26 -15.01 11.49 -27.10
C VAL A 26 -15.29 12.43 -25.93
N ILE A 27 -14.23 12.87 -25.26
CA ILE A 27 -14.29 13.85 -24.17
C ILE A 27 -14.07 15.21 -24.78
N LYS A 28 -15.08 16.12 -24.68
CA LYS A 28 -15.05 17.43 -25.34
C LYS A 28 -15.08 18.60 -24.36
N GLY A 29 -14.40 19.66 -24.72
CA GLY A 29 -14.51 20.97 -24.06
C GLY A 29 -13.63 21.16 -22.83
N GLY A 30 -12.75 20.21 -22.51
CA GLY A 30 -11.84 20.30 -21.37
C GLY A 30 -10.55 21.05 -21.67
N GLN A 31 -9.84 21.42 -20.60
CA GLN A 31 -8.48 21.93 -20.63
C GLN A 31 -7.54 20.77 -20.35
N LEU A 32 -6.69 20.40 -21.29
CA LEU A 32 -5.73 19.30 -21.11
C LEU A 32 -4.55 19.76 -20.26
N VAL A 33 -4.29 19.02 -19.17
CA VAL A 33 -3.04 19.13 -18.41
C VAL A 33 -2.05 18.14 -19.03
N ASN A 34 -1.21 18.64 -19.92
CA ASN A 34 -0.22 17.83 -20.61
C ASN A 34 1.03 17.70 -19.73
N VAL A 35 1.15 16.58 -19.04
CA VAL A 35 2.27 16.31 -18.13
C VAL A 35 3.59 16.01 -18.87
N MET A 36 3.52 15.68 -20.17
CA MET A 36 4.71 15.44 -21.00
C MET A 36 5.40 16.75 -21.42
N SER A 37 4.60 17.78 -21.71
CA SER A 37 5.10 19.09 -22.18
C SER A 37 5.05 20.18 -21.11
N SER A 38 4.48 19.90 -19.95
CA SER A 38 4.21 20.88 -18.87
C SER A 38 3.34 22.05 -19.34
N GLU A 39 2.35 21.78 -20.17
CA GLU A 39 1.46 22.77 -20.74
C GLU A 39 -0.01 22.49 -20.42
N ILE A 40 -0.82 23.55 -20.40
CA ILE A 40 -2.28 23.46 -20.26
C ILE A 40 -2.91 24.18 -21.44
N TYR A 41 -3.75 23.48 -22.20
CA TYR A 41 -4.43 24.03 -23.36
C TYR A 41 -5.73 23.28 -23.65
N PRO A 42 -6.69 23.90 -24.40
CA PRO A 42 -7.88 23.20 -24.82
C PRO A 42 -7.56 22.03 -25.73
N ALA A 43 -8.05 20.85 -25.40
CA ALA A 43 -7.92 19.68 -26.25
C ALA A 43 -8.99 18.65 -25.89
N ASP A 44 -9.52 17.98 -26.92
CA ASP A 44 -10.47 16.89 -26.76
C ASP A 44 -9.73 15.56 -26.80
N VAL A 45 -10.37 14.49 -26.29
CA VAL A 45 -9.77 13.17 -26.17
C VAL A 45 -10.68 12.12 -26.78
N ALA A 46 -10.17 11.32 -27.72
CA ALA A 46 -10.88 10.19 -28.30
C ALA A 46 -10.43 8.88 -27.64
N VAL A 47 -11.39 8.07 -27.24
CA VAL A 47 -11.18 6.81 -26.53
C VAL A 47 -11.81 5.66 -27.33
N TYR A 48 -11.04 4.60 -27.53
CA TYR A 48 -11.48 3.37 -28.18
C TYR A 48 -11.25 2.21 -27.22
N ASN A 49 -12.33 1.54 -26.79
CA ASN A 49 -12.31 0.59 -25.69
C ASN A 49 -11.70 1.23 -24.42
N ASP A 50 -10.59 0.71 -23.95
CA ASP A 50 -9.88 1.19 -22.76
C ASP A 50 -8.70 2.13 -23.07
N MET A 51 -8.47 2.45 -24.34
CA MET A 51 -7.27 3.18 -24.78
C MET A 51 -7.59 4.57 -25.32
N ILE A 52 -6.72 5.51 -25.02
CA ILE A 52 -6.69 6.82 -25.70
C ILE A 52 -6.13 6.61 -27.12
N VAL A 53 -6.84 7.08 -28.13
CA VAL A 53 -6.44 6.93 -29.53
C VAL A 53 -6.14 8.25 -30.21
N ALA A 54 -6.62 9.39 -29.68
CA ALA A 54 -6.32 10.72 -30.20
C ALA A 54 -6.51 11.79 -29.12
N VAL A 55 -5.75 12.87 -29.24
CA VAL A 55 -5.81 14.04 -28.37
C VAL A 55 -5.63 15.30 -29.22
N GLY A 56 -6.48 16.29 -28.96
CA GLY A 56 -6.45 17.56 -29.70
C GLY A 56 -7.78 17.82 -30.43
N ASP A 57 -7.75 18.02 -31.72
CA ASP A 57 -8.96 18.05 -32.55
C ASP A 57 -9.34 16.61 -32.91
N VAL A 58 -10.50 16.17 -32.46
CA VAL A 58 -10.96 14.79 -32.63
C VAL A 58 -12.27 14.68 -33.39
N GLU A 59 -12.66 15.69 -34.12
CA GLU A 59 -13.94 15.67 -34.87
C GLU A 59 -14.04 14.49 -35.85
N ASP A 60 -12.92 14.13 -36.49
CA ASP A 60 -12.87 12.99 -37.43
C ASP A 60 -13.08 11.63 -36.76
N TYR A 61 -13.01 11.57 -35.43
CA TYR A 61 -13.18 10.34 -34.63
C TYR A 61 -14.63 10.12 -34.23
N ILE A 62 -15.52 11.09 -34.40
CA ILE A 62 -16.90 11.03 -33.98
C ILE A 62 -17.74 10.33 -35.02
N GLY A 63 -18.38 9.22 -34.65
CA GLY A 63 -19.36 8.51 -35.47
C GLY A 63 -20.74 8.52 -34.80
N PRO A 64 -21.75 7.93 -35.47
CA PRO A 64 -23.14 7.93 -34.96
C PRO A 64 -23.31 7.31 -33.58
N GLU A 65 -22.48 6.33 -33.24
CA GLU A 65 -22.54 5.60 -31.97
C GLU A 65 -21.54 6.13 -30.92
N THR A 66 -20.76 7.15 -31.25
CA THR A 66 -19.79 7.71 -30.32
C THR A 66 -20.46 8.45 -29.18
N GLU A 67 -20.21 8.05 -27.94
CA GLU A 67 -20.66 8.77 -26.76
C GLU A 67 -19.85 10.04 -26.57
N ILE A 68 -20.51 11.18 -26.42
CA ILE A 68 -19.88 12.46 -26.15
C ILE A 68 -19.95 12.74 -24.65
N ILE A 69 -18.78 12.95 -24.03
CA ILE A 69 -18.66 13.30 -22.63
C ILE A 69 -18.28 14.78 -22.56
N ASP A 70 -19.13 15.59 -21.94
CA ASP A 70 -18.89 17.02 -21.77
C ASP A 70 -17.92 17.29 -20.61
N ALA A 71 -16.77 17.86 -20.92
CA ALA A 71 -15.75 18.25 -19.96
C ALA A 71 -15.64 19.77 -19.80
N THR A 72 -16.62 20.52 -20.25
CA THR A 72 -16.63 22.00 -20.13
C THR A 72 -16.49 22.41 -18.66
N GLY A 73 -15.52 23.27 -18.37
CA GLY A 73 -15.21 23.72 -17.02
C GLY A 73 -14.25 22.83 -16.23
N TYR A 74 -13.79 21.73 -16.84
CA TYR A 74 -12.84 20.83 -16.20
C TYR A 74 -11.44 20.90 -16.81
N TYR A 75 -10.45 20.66 -15.96
CA TYR A 75 -9.11 20.27 -16.37
C TYR A 75 -9.07 18.73 -16.45
N LEU A 76 -8.46 18.23 -17.51
CA LEU A 76 -8.25 16.79 -17.69
C LEU A 76 -6.81 16.44 -17.30
N THR A 77 -6.66 15.66 -16.23
CA THR A 77 -5.35 15.18 -15.76
C THR A 77 -5.28 13.66 -15.87
N PRO A 78 -4.08 13.08 -15.99
CA PRO A 78 -3.95 11.62 -15.91
C PRO A 78 -4.43 11.10 -14.54
N GLY A 79 -4.90 9.85 -14.50
CA GLY A 79 -5.13 9.15 -13.25
C GLY A 79 -3.84 9.07 -12.43
N MET A 80 -3.96 9.24 -11.12
CA MET A 80 -2.79 9.22 -10.22
C MET A 80 -2.33 7.79 -9.95
N ILE A 81 -1.02 7.67 -9.74
CA ILE A 81 -0.32 6.42 -9.47
C ILE A 81 0.28 6.50 -8.08
N ASP A 82 -0.20 5.63 -7.16
CA ASP A 82 0.44 5.50 -5.86
C ASP A 82 1.70 4.66 -6.01
N GLY A 83 2.85 5.29 -5.80
CA GLY A 83 4.14 4.68 -6.08
C GLY A 83 4.57 3.59 -5.09
N HIS A 84 3.93 3.50 -3.92
CA HIS A 84 4.22 2.48 -2.92
C HIS A 84 3.11 2.41 -1.88
N ILE A 85 2.43 1.29 -1.79
CA ILE A 85 1.29 1.11 -0.87
C ILE A 85 1.15 -0.32 -0.39
N HIS A 86 0.97 -0.48 0.91
CA HIS A 86 0.49 -1.69 1.56
C HIS A 86 -1.03 -1.55 1.81
N SER A 87 -1.83 -1.76 0.78
CA SER A 87 -3.29 -1.58 0.84
C SER A 87 -3.95 -2.42 1.94
N GLU A 88 -3.40 -3.58 2.26
CA GLU A 88 -3.87 -4.48 3.30
C GLU A 88 -3.82 -3.84 4.70
N CYS A 89 -2.89 -2.92 4.93
CA CYS A 89 -2.79 -2.19 6.20
C CYS A 89 -4.03 -1.33 6.50
N SER A 90 -4.81 -0.98 5.48
CA SER A 90 -6.08 -0.28 5.64
C SER A 90 -7.21 -1.15 6.21
N LYS A 91 -7.01 -2.46 6.29
CA LYS A 91 -8.03 -3.48 6.61
C LYS A 91 -9.11 -3.63 5.54
N MET A 92 -9.01 -2.90 4.44
CA MET A 92 -9.89 -3.05 3.29
C MET A 92 -9.34 -4.12 2.34
N SER A 93 -10.21 -5.00 1.82
CA SER A 93 -9.86 -5.86 0.70
C SER A 93 -9.51 -4.99 -0.51
N ILE A 94 -8.92 -5.59 -1.52
CA ILE A 94 -8.55 -4.85 -2.74
C ILE A 94 -9.76 -4.22 -3.43
N THR A 95 -10.92 -4.87 -3.42
CA THR A 95 -12.17 -4.31 -3.95
C THR A 95 -12.66 -3.14 -3.10
N SER A 96 -12.70 -3.30 -1.79
CA SER A 96 -13.08 -2.22 -0.86
C SER A 96 -12.12 -1.03 -0.99
N TYR A 97 -10.83 -1.30 -1.09
CA TYR A 97 -9.80 -0.28 -1.29
C TYR A 97 -10.05 0.52 -2.59
N ALA A 98 -10.36 -0.16 -3.68
CA ALA A 98 -10.68 0.50 -4.96
C ALA A 98 -11.89 1.45 -4.82
N LYS A 99 -12.92 1.05 -4.09
CA LYS A 99 -14.10 1.91 -3.81
C LYS A 99 -13.73 3.20 -3.07
N ALA A 100 -12.71 3.13 -2.22
CA ALA A 100 -12.25 4.30 -1.45
C ALA A 100 -11.35 5.22 -2.27
N VAL A 101 -10.38 4.68 -3.02
CA VAL A 101 -9.31 5.49 -3.62
C VAL A 101 -9.59 5.93 -5.06
N VAL A 102 -10.30 5.11 -5.85
CA VAL A 102 -10.59 5.46 -7.27
C VAL A 102 -11.42 6.74 -7.38
N PRO A 103 -12.50 6.93 -6.59
CA PRO A 103 -13.25 8.18 -6.63
C PRO A 103 -12.43 9.42 -6.24
N ARG A 104 -11.29 9.23 -5.58
CA ARG A 104 -10.36 10.28 -5.18
C ARG A 104 -9.19 10.44 -6.14
N GLY A 105 -9.26 9.75 -7.27
CA GLY A 105 -8.32 9.95 -8.38
C GLY A 105 -7.14 9.00 -8.46
N THR A 106 -6.97 8.08 -7.53
CA THR A 106 -5.94 7.03 -7.64
C THR A 106 -6.45 5.91 -8.52
N THR A 107 -5.86 5.75 -9.69
CA THR A 107 -6.27 4.76 -10.70
C THR A 107 -5.30 3.60 -10.84
N SER A 108 -4.08 3.76 -10.34
CA SER A 108 -3.04 2.73 -10.34
C SER A 108 -2.27 2.75 -9.04
N MET A 109 -1.75 1.60 -8.64
CA MET A 109 -0.87 1.48 -7.48
C MET A 109 0.24 0.46 -7.73
N ILE A 110 1.37 0.70 -7.10
CA ILE A 110 2.50 -0.23 -7.03
C ILE A 110 2.43 -0.90 -5.67
N SER A 111 2.31 -2.21 -5.64
CA SER A 111 2.20 -2.97 -4.40
C SER A 111 2.80 -4.37 -4.52
N GLY A 112 3.36 -4.85 -3.43
CA GLY A 112 3.81 -6.24 -3.31
C GLY A 112 2.69 -7.20 -2.96
N LEU A 113 1.55 -6.72 -2.45
CA LEU A 113 0.46 -7.54 -1.91
C LEU A 113 0.99 -8.60 -0.94
N ASP A 114 2.03 -8.22 -0.21
CA ASP A 114 2.86 -9.11 0.60
C ASP A 114 2.10 -9.69 1.79
N GLU A 115 1.11 -8.98 2.34
CA GLU A 115 0.27 -9.51 3.42
C GLU A 115 -0.61 -10.66 2.94
N TYR A 116 -1.15 -10.59 1.72
CA TYR A 116 -1.88 -11.70 1.11
C TYR A 116 -0.97 -12.93 0.91
N ILE A 117 0.27 -12.71 0.50
CA ILE A 117 1.25 -13.79 0.34
C ILE A 117 1.57 -14.43 1.68
N SER A 118 1.78 -13.63 2.71
CA SER A 118 2.10 -14.10 4.06
C SER A 118 1.02 -15.02 4.64
N VAL A 119 -0.25 -14.78 4.35
CA VAL A 119 -1.38 -15.55 4.91
C VAL A 119 -1.93 -16.61 3.96
N SER A 120 -1.73 -16.49 2.65
CA SER A 120 -2.38 -17.38 1.66
C SER A 120 -1.45 -17.87 0.54
N GLY A 121 -0.18 -17.49 0.54
CA GLY A 121 0.80 -17.92 -0.45
C GLY A 121 0.55 -17.38 -1.86
N LEU A 122 1.20 -17.99 -2.83
CA LEU A 122 1.05 -17.61 -4.25
C LEU A 122 -0.34 -17.89 -4.80
N GLU A 123 -1.01 -18.91 -4.30
CA GLU A 123 -2.36 -19.25 -4.73
C GLU A 123 -3.35 -18.14 -4.38
N GLY A 124 -3.29 -17.62 -3.14
CA GLY A 124 -4.09 -16.46 -2.73
C GLY A 124 -3.72 -15.19 -3.50
N LEU A 125 -2.43 -14.97 -3.74
CA LEU A 125 -1.97 -13.84 -4.56
C LEU A 125 -2.53 -13.89 -5.98
N GLN A 126 -2.49 -15.05 -6.63
CA GLN A 126 -3.02 -15.22 -7.99
C GLN A 126 -4.52 -14.94 -8.04
N GLU A 127 -5.28 -15.34 -7.02
CA GLU A 127 -6.71 -15.04 -6.92
C GLU A 127 -6.95 -13.52 -6.82
N VAL A 128 -6.17 -12.82 -6.02
CA VAL A 128 -6.24 -11.35 -5.90
C VAL A 128 -5.83 -10.66 -7.20
N LEU A 129 -4.76 -11.10 -7.85
CA LEU A 129 -4.33 -10.54 -9.14
C LEU A 129 -5.38 -10.76 -10.23
N ALA A 130 -6.06 -11.89 -10.24
CA ALA A 130 -7.17 -12.15 -11.17
C ALA A 130 -8.37 -11.23 -10.91
N GLU A 131 -8.70 -10.98 -9.64
CA GLU A 131 -9.73 -10.03 -9.23
C GLU A 131 -9.43 -8.62 -9.75
N MET A 132 -8.17 -8.21 -9.71
CA MET A 132 -7.77 -6.88 -10.16
C MET A 132 -7.98 -6.63 -11.66
N LYS A 133 -8.09 -7.67 -12.47
CA LYS A 133 -8.41 -7.52 -13.89
C LYS A 133 -9.82 -6.97 -14.14
N GLN A 134 -10.71 -7.10 -13.17
CA GLN A 134 -12.08 -6.57 -13.22
C GLN A 134 -12.25 -5.27 -12.41
N SER A 135 -11.20 -4.80 -11.76
CA SER A 135 -11.24 -3.61 -10.91
C SER A 135 -11.02 -2.33 -11.72
N PRO A 136 -11.64 -1.21 -11.30
CA PRO A 136 -11.28 0.11 -11.83
C PRO A 136 -9.88 0.57 -11.40
N LEU A 137 -9.31 -0.04 -10.36
CA LEU A 137 -7.94 0.22 -9.88
C LEU A 137 -6.99 -0.81 -10.48
N LYS A 138 -5.89 -0.35 -11.07
CA LYS A 138 -4.82 -1.21 -11.58
C LYS A 138 -3.76 -1.44 -10.52
N VAL A 139 -3.30 -2.67 -10.41
CA VAL A 139 -2.15 -3.03 -9.56
C VAL A 139 -0.99 -3.44 -10.44
N PHE A 140 0.14 -2.78 -10.24
CA PHE A 140 1.43 -3.19 -10.80
C PHE A 140 2.20 -3.90 -9.70
N TRP A 141 2.15 -5.21 -9.72
CA TRP A 141 2.69 -6.03 -8.66
C TRP A 141 4.22 -6.07 -8.71
N GLY A 142 4.86 -5.87 -7.55
CA GLY A 142 6.28 -6.13 -7.35
C GLY A 142 6.47 -7.38 -6.51
N ALA A 143 7.28 -8.32 -6.97
CA ALA A 143 7.56 -9.54 -6.24
C ALA A 143 8.38 -9.23 -4.98
N PRO A 144 7.89 -9.55 -3.77
CA PRO A 144 8.65 -9.29 -2.54
C PRO A 144 10.03 -9.93 -2.60
N TYR A 145 11.06 -9.15 -2.26
CA TYR A 145 12.44 -9.65 -2.29
C TYR A 145 12.62 -10.83 -1.34
N LYS A 146 11.87 -10.82 -0.26
CA LYS A 146 11.84 -11.87 0.76
C LYS A 146 10.54 -11.77 1.57
N THR A 147 10.04 -12.87 2.09
CA THR A 147 8.98 -12.89 3.13
C THR A 147 9.29 -13.97 4.15
N PRO A 148 9.10 -13.72 5.43
CA PRO A 148 8.90 -12.41 6.06
C PRO A 148 10.20 -11.59 6.10
N TYR A 149 10.12 -10.28 6.14
CA TYR A 149 11.33 -9.41 6.14
C TYR A 149 11.51 -8.61 7.43
N THR A 150 10.44 -8.17 8.10
CA THR A 150 10.56 -7.45 9.38
C THR A 150 10.93 -8.38 10.53
N ILE A 151 10.46 -9.62 10.50
CA ILE A 151 10.79 -10.67 11.46
C ILE A 151 11.22 -11.94 10.69
N PRO A 152 12.46 -11.99 10.18
CA PRO A 152 12.87 -13.03 9.21
C PRO A 152 12.78 -14.48 9.68
N LYS A 153 12.76 -14.70 10.99
CA LYS A 153 12.65 -16.06 11.58
C LYS A 153 11.22 -16.46 11.94
N SER A 154 10.27 -15.56 11.72
CA SER A 154 8.86 -15.83 11.98
C SER A 154 8.27 -16.77 10.93
N THR A 155 7.21 -17.48 11.31
CA THR A 155 6.47 -18.32 10.37
C THR A 155 5.47 -17.51 9.56
N VAL A 156 5.29 -17.91 8.31
CA VAL A 156 4.28 -17.40 7.38
C VAL A 156 3.70 -18.56 6.58
N ALA A 157 2.61 -18.33 5.87
CA ALA A 157 2.04 -19.35 4.99
C ALA A 157 2.98 -19.70 3.83
N PHE A 158 3.76 -18.74 3.37
CA PHE A 158 4.63 -18.91 2.22
C PHE A 158 5.88 -18.04 2.34
N ASN A 159 7.06 -18.67 2.18
CA ASN A 159 8.35 -17.97 2.18
C ASN A 159 8.78 -17.65 0.76
N PHE A 160 9.06 -16.39 0.50
CA PHE A 160 9.58 -15.94 -0.78
C PHE A 160 11.10 -16.15 -0.83
N THR A 161 11.57 -16.89 -1.82
CA THR A 161 12.98 -17.28 -1.98
C THR A 161 13.47 -16.97 -3.38
N GLU A 162 14.78 -17.12 -3.62
CA GLU A 162 15.37 -17.01 -4.95
C GLU A 162 14.67 -17.92 -5.98
N GLU A 163 14.36 -19.15 -5.61
CA GLU A 163 13.69 -20.09 -6.53
C GLU A 163 12.30 -19.61 -6.93
N VAL A 164 11.56 -19.00 -6.00
CA VAL A 164 10.25 -18.41 -6.30
C VAL A 164 10.40 -17.27 -7.31
N HIS A 165 11.43 -16.44 -7.19
CA HIS A 165 11.67 -15.34 -8.12
C HIS A 165 11.93 -15.83 -9.56
N LYS A 166 12.56 -16.97 -9.74
CA LYS A 166 12.78 -17.58 -11.08
C LYS A 166 11.47 -17.88 -11.80
N GLU A 167 10.40 -18.13 -11.06
CA GLU A 167 9.06 -18.36 -11.60
C GLU A 167 8.28 -17.05 -11.74
N VAL A 168 8.07 -16.33 -10.63
CA VAL A 168 7.09 -15.23 -10.57
C VAL A 168 7.53 -13.99 -11.35
N GLN A 169 8.83 -13.76 -11.50
CA GLN A 169 9.31 -12.63 -12.30
C GLN A 169 8.97 -12.74 -13.80
N LYS A 170 8.57 -13.93 -14.23
CA LYS A 170 8.10 -14.17 -15.61
C LYS A 170 6.60 -13.99 -15.78
N TRP A 171 5.88 -13.79 -14.69
CA TRP A 171 4.44 -13.53 -14.76
C TRP A 171 4.17 -12.17 -15.42
N PRO A 172 3.13 -12.06 -16.28
CA PRO A 172 2.78 -10.79 -16.90
C PRO A 172 2.45 -9.68 -15.89
N GLU A 173 2.01 -10.06 -14.70
CA GLU A 173 1.65 -9.14 -13.61
C GLU A 173 2.85 -8.60 -12.84
N CYS A 174 4.05 -9.18 -13.02
CA CYS A 174 5.24 -8.78 -12.28
C CYS A 174 5.96 -7.61 -12.96
N TYR A 175 6.14 -6.52 -12.22
CA TYR A 175 6.76 -5.29 -12.70
C TYR A 175 8.07 -4.93 -11.98
N GLY A 176 8.52 -5.76 -11.07
CA GLY A 176 9.77 -5.53 -10.36
C GLY A 176 9.94 -6.38 -9.11
N VAL A 177 10.98 -6.06 -8.33
CA VAL A 177 11.24 -6.64 -7.01
C VAL A 177 10.87 -5.61 -5.95
N TRP A 178 9.99 -6.01 -5.04
CA TRP A 178 9.32 -5.16 -4.06
C TRP A 178 10.08 -5.06 -2.73
N GLU A 179 10.13 -3.85 -2.19
CA GLU A 179 10.48 -3.51 -0.81
C GLU A 179 11.96 -3.62 -0.43
N THR A 180 12.83 -4.19 -1.16
CA THR A 180 14.24 -4.51 -0.89
C THR A 180 14.89 -3.70 0.24
N VAL A 181 14.84 -4.21 1.47
CA VAL A 181 15.35 -3.55 2.67
C VAL A 181 16.87 -3.57 2.71
N ARG A 182 17.47 -2.43 3.03
CA ARG A 182 18.92 -2.18 3.01
C ARG A 182 19.74 -3.23 3.77
N GLU A 183 19.29 -3.61 4.96
CA GLU A 183 20.02 -4.51 5.85
C GLU A 183 20.31 -5.87 5.19
N PHE A 184 19.38 -6.37 4.37
CA PHE A 184 19.55 -7.66 3.68
C PHE A 184 20.66 -7.60 2.62
N LEU A 185 20.90 -6.45 2.00
CA LEU A 185 22.04 -6.28 1.10
C LEU A 185 23.34 -6.18 1.88
N GLN A 186 23.33 -5.47 3.01
CA GLN A 186 24.51 -5.35 3.87
C GLN A 186 24.94 -6.71 4.46
N GLU A 187 23.98 -7.55 4.78
CA GLU A 187 24.21 -8.90 5.31
C GLU A 187 24.46 -9.94 4.20
N GLU A 188 24.44 -9.51 2.94
CA GLU A 188 24.66 -10.36 1.77
C GLU A 188 23.68 -11.55 1.73
N ASP A 189 22.41 -11.31 2.05
CA ASP A 189 21.37 -12.35 2.08
C ASP A 189 21.19 -12.99 0.70
N GLU A 190 21.45 -14.29 0.62
CA GLU A 190 21.48 -15.05 -0.64
C GLU A 190 20.17 -14.97 -1.42
N ASP A 191 19.02 -15.10 -0.78
CA ASP A 191 17.72 -15.01 -1.44
C ASP A 191 17.48 -13.62 -2.03
N THR A 192 17.84 -12.57 -1.29
CA THR A 192 17.71 -11.18 -1.75
C THR A 192 18.62 -10.91 -2.95
N LEU A 193 19.88 -11.32 -2.86
CA LEU A 193 20.83 -11.19 -3.98
C LEU A 193 20.35 -11.97 -5.20
N GLY A 194 19.84 -13.18 -5.00
CA GLY A 194 19.27 -14.01 -6.07
C GLY A 194 18.08 -13.34 -6.76
N ALA A 195 17.19 -12.70 -5.98
CA ALA A 195 16.06 -11.94 -6.51
C ALA A 195 16.51 -10.78 -7.41
N ILE A 196 17.54 -10.05 -6.99
CA ILE A 196 18.10 -8.92 -7.75
C ILE A 196 18.77 -9.41 -9.05
N VAL A 197 19.55 -10.48 -8.97
CA VAL A 197 20.19 -11.09 -10.15
C VAL A 197 19.13 -11.54 -11.17
N GLU A 198 18.06 -12.18 -10.71
CA GLU A 198 16.96 -12.59 -11.58
C GLU A 198 16.24 -11.38 -12.20
N ALA A 199 16.01 -10.32 -11.42
CA ALA A 199 15.43 -9.07 -11.92
C ALA A 199 16.28 -8.46 -13.04
N SER A 200 17.59 -8.50 -12.92
CA SER A 200 18.52 -8.04 -13.95
C SER A 200 18.35 -8.81 -15.26
N LYS A 201 18.22 -10.13 -15.19
CA LYS A 201 17.96 -10.98 -16.36
C LYS A 201 16.62 -10.65 -17.03
N ASN A 202 15.61 -10.39 -16.24
CA ASN A 202 14.26 -10.07 -16.71
C ASN A 202 14.05 -8.58 -17.04
N ARG A 203 15.09 -7.75 -16.87
CA ARG A 203 15.05 -6.29 -17.10
C ARG A 203 14.01 -5.59 -16.22
N LEU A 204 13.78 -6.09 -15.02
CA LEU A 204 12.86 -5.52 -14.06
C LEU A 204 13.59 -4.55 -13.11
N PRO A 205 12.95 -3.45 -12.69
CA PRO A 205 13.49 -2.58 -11.68
C PRO A 205 13.43 -3.20 -10.29
N VAL A 206 14.34 -2.77 -9.42
CA VAL A 206 14.37 -3.17 -8.00
C VAL A 206 13.96 -1.97 -7.16
N PHE A 207 12.93 -2.14 -6.36
CA PHE A 207 12.34 -1.12 -5.50
C PHE A 207 12.95 -1.21 -4.11
N GLY A 208 13.17 -0.07 -3.47
CA GLY A 208 13.93 -0.01 -2.23
C GLY A 208 13.14 0.40 -1.00
N CYS A 209 13.80 0.17 0.13
CA CYS A 209 13.44 0.68 1.45
C CYS A 209 14.73 0.87 2.24
N ALA A 210 15.21 2.11 2.33
CA ALA A 210 16.53 2.41 2.88
C ALA A 210 16.53 3.65 3.78
N PRO A 211 15.73 3.65 4.88
CA PRO A 211 15.73 4.78 5.81
C PRO A 211 17.11 4.99 6.39
N MET A 212 17.53 6.24 6.48
CA MET A 212 18.82 6.69 7.04
C MET A 212 20.05 6.14 6.32
N ALA A 213 19.91 5.61 5.11
CA ALA A 213 21.04 5.18 4.29
C ALA A 213 21.77 6.39 3.72
N VAL A 214 23.00 6.57 4.13
CA VAL A 214 23.88 7.68 3.72
C VAL A 214 25.31 7.18 3.53
N GLY A 215 26.16 7.97 2.88
CA GLY A 215 27.58 7.67 2.75
C GLY A 215 27.86 6.33 2.08
N ASN A 216 28.77 5.56 2.67
CA ASN A 216 29.21 4.28 2.12
C ASN A 216 28.11 3.21 2.14
N ASP A 217 27.24 3.22 3.12
CA ASP A 217 26.10 2.30 3.18
C ASP A 217 25.14 2.53 2.01
N LEU A 218 24.89 3.79 1.69
CA LEU A 218 24.07 4.15 0.51
C LEU A 218 24.78 3.74 -0.78
N ASN A 219 26.10 3.95 -0.88
CA ASN A 219 26.87 3.53 -2.05
C ASN A 219 26.73 2.01 -2.28
N GLY A 220 26.88 1.21 -1.24
CA GLY A 220 26.74 -0.25 -1.31
C GLY A 220 25.33 -0.66 -1.75
N TYR A 221 24.32 -0.03 -1.20
CA TYR A 221 22.92 -0.27 -1.57
C TYR A 221 22.66 0.01 -3.05
N LEU A 222 23.15 1.15 -3.55
CA LEU A 222 23.02 1.51 -4.97
C LEU A 222 23.79 0.57 -5.89
N CYS A 223 24.98 0.11 -5.45
CA CYS A 223 25.75 -0.90 -6.19
C CYS A 223 24.97 -2.22 -6.31
N GLY A 224 24.08 -2.53 -5.38
CA GLY A 224 23.15 -3.65 -5.47
C GLY A 224 22.05 -3.51 -6.53
N GLY A 225 21.94 -2.35 -7.20
CA GLY A 225 21.02 -2.14 -8.31
C GLY A 225 19.65 -1.59 -7.92
N VAL A 226 19.45 -1.16 -6.68
CA VAL A 226 18.21 -0.53 -6.24
C VAL A 226 18.09 0.86 -6.87
N ARG A 227 16.93 1.17 -7.48
CA ARG A 227 16.76 2.43 -8.23
C ARG A 227 15.97 3.49 -7.50
N LEU A 228 15.13 3.15 -6.56
CA LEU A 228 14.23 4.10 -5.90
C LEU A 228 14.03 3.73 -4.44
N ASP A 229 13.61 4.73 -3.66
CA ASP A 229 13.35 4.58 -2.23
C ASP A 229 12.13 5.42 -1.84
N HIS A 230 11.41 4.97 -0.81
CA HIS A 230 10.22 5.63 -0.28
C HIS A 230 10.34 5.98 1.22
N GLU A 231 11.48 5.67 1.83
CA GLU A 231 11.75 5.92 3.25
C GLU A 231 12.93 6.88 3.43
N SER A 232 12.63 8.13 3.70
CA SER A 232 13.63 9.14 4.07
C SER A 232 13.01 10.08 5.11
N TYR A 233 13.77 10.40 6.14
CA TYR A 233 13.27 11.17 7.28
C TYR A 233 13.58 12.66 7.21
N THR A 234 14.57 13.04 6.39
CA THR A 234 14.97 14.43 6.21
C THR A 234 15.20 14.74 4.73
N HIS A 235 15.06 16.02 4.36
CA HIS A 235 15.33 16.43 2.98
C HIS A 235 16.82 16.31 2.61
N GLU A 236 17.73 16.40 3.57
CA GLU A 236 19.15 16.17 3.33
C GLU A 236 19.41 14.73 2.88
N GLU A 237 18.75 13.77 3.51
CA GLU A 237 18.78 12.36 3.11
C GLU A 237 18.25 12.19 1.68
N VAL A 238 17.13 12.82 1.36
CA VAL A 238 16.54 12.82 0.00
C VAL A 238 17.53 13.39 -1.01
N VAL A 239 18.15 14.53 -0.71
CA VAL A 239 19.12 15.19 -1.60
C VAL A 239 20.32 14.29 -1.88
N GLU A 240 20.91 13.66 -0.86
CA GLU A 240 22.03 12.74 -1.07
C GLU A 240 21.66 11.57 -1.97
N LYS A 241 20.52 10.93 -1.71
CA LYS A 241 20.02 9.82 -2.52
C LYS A 241 19.81 10.23 -3.97
N MET A 242 19.20 11.39 -4.22
CA MET A 242 18.94 11.88 -5.57
C MET A 242 20.22 12.25 -6.31
N ARG A 243 21.17 12.90 -5.64
CA ARG A 243 22.48 13.20 -6.23
C ARG A 243 23.25 11.95 -6.63
N LYS A 244 22.98 10.83 -5.99
CA LYS A 244 23.57 9.52 -6.30
C LYS A 244 22.72 8.69 -7.29
N GLY A 245 21.66 9.26 -7.84
CA GLY A 245 20.91 8.66 -8.95
C GLY A 245 19.64 7.92 -8.57
N MET A 246 19.17 8.02 -7.32
CA MET A 246 17.89 7.43 -6.94
C MET A 246 16.70 8.30 -7.35
N HIS A 247 15.62 7.65 -7.76
CA HIS A 247 14.29 8.26 -7.80
C HIS A 247 13.69 8.22 -6.38
N MET A 248 13.14 9.33 -5.91
CA MET A 248 12.60 9.41 -4.55
C MET A 248 11.09 9.48 -4.55
N LEU A 249 10.47 8.58 -3.80
CA LEU A 249 9.06 8.68 -3.46
C LEU A 249 8.94 9.37 -2.10
N ILE A 250 8.22 10.48 -2.08
CA ILE A 250 7.91 11.18 -0.84
C ILE A 250 6.64 10.57 -0.25
N ARG A 251 6.78 10.04 0.95
CA ARG A 251 5.73 9.35 1.68
C ARG A 251 4.91 10.35 2.51
N GLU A 252 3.60 10.30 2.35
CA GLU A 252 2.63 10.94 3.24
C GLU A 252 1.57 9.92 3.60
N SER A 253 1.62 9.40 4.83
CA SER A 253 0.77 8.31 5.29
C SER A 253 -0.04 8.71 6.53
N CYS A 254 -0.86 7.80 7.05
CA CYS A 254 -1.59 8.01 8.30
C CYS A 254 -0.67 7.99 9.54
N VAL A 255 0.48 7.34 9.43
CA VAL A 255 1.43 7.16 10.53
C VAL A 255 2.59 8.15 10.46
N THR A 256 3.04 8.49 9.26
CA THR A 256 4.21 9.32 9.02
C THR A 256 3.89 10.44 8.03
N HIS A 257 4.24 11.67 8.41
CA HIS A 257 3.97 12.89 7.65
C HIS A 257 5.30 13.49 7.19
N PHE A 258 5.85 12.97 6.08
CA PHE A 258 7.17 13.36 5.59
C PHE A 258 7.15 14.35 4.42
N LEU A 259 5.97 14.65 3.87
CA LEU A 259 5.89 15.51 2.69
C LEU A 259 6.47 16.90 2.96
N GLU A 260 6.02 17.55 4.02
CA GLU A 260 6.43 18.94 4.34
C GLU A 260 7.95 19.06 4.50
N GLU A 261 8.57 18.11 5.17
CA GLU A 261 10.02 18.07 5.33
C GLU A 261 10.75 17.73 4.03
N ASN A 262 10.34 16.64 3.38
CA ASN A 262 11.11 16.09 2.27
C ASN A 262 10.95 16.87 0.96
N ILE A 263 9.82 17.55 0.77
CA ILE A 263 9.62 18.37 -0.43
C ILE A 263 10.56 19.57 -0.49
N LYS A 264 11.19 19.94 0.63
CA LYS A 264 12.20 20.99 0.68
C LYS A 264 13.39 20.71 -0.25
N ALA A 265 13.67 19.44 -0.54
CA ALA A 265 14.66 19.08 -1.55
C ALA A 265 14.40 19.79 -2.88
N VAL A 266 13.14 19.90 -3.26
CA VAL A 266 12.69 20.56 -4.50
C VAL A 266 12.46 22.06 -4.29
N THR A 267 11.77 22.46 -3.24
CA THR A 267 11.36 23.85 -3.03
C THR A 267 12.47 24.74 -2.50
N GLU A 268 13.43 24.21 -1.77
CA GLU A 268 14.47 25.00 -1.11
C GLU A 268 15.88 24.67 -1.61
N VAL A 269 16.17 23.43 -2.04
CA VAL A 269 17.53 23.03 -2.43
C VAL A 269 17.74 23.13 -3.93
N ASN A 270 16.99 22.37 -4.74
CA ASN A 270 17.16 22.37 -6.20
C ASN A 270 15.86 21.97 -6.91
N PRO A 271 15.20 22.90 -7.64
CA PRO A 271 14.00 22.59 -8.41
C PRO A 271 14.17 21.48 -9.45
N ALA A 272 15.39 21.25 -9.94
CA ALA A 272 15.67 20.20 -10.91
C ALA A 272 15.39 18.78 -10.36
N PHE A 273 15.37 18.59 -9.05
CA PHE A 273 15.00 17.32 -8.44
C PHE A 273 13.54 16.93 -8.70
N ALA A 274 12.66 17.89 -8.98
CA ALA A 274 11.24 17.66 -9.20
C ALA A 274 10.95 16.55 -10.21
N ARG A 275 11.78 16.41 -11.22
CA ARG A 275 11.60 15.42 -12.29
C ARG A 275 11.65 13.96 -11.79
N ARG A 276 12.40 13.71 -10.73
CA ARG A 276 12.61 12.37 -10.16
C ARG A 276 12.09 12.22 -8.75
N VAL A 277 11.06 13.00 -8.43
CA VAL A 277 10.28 12.87 -7.21
C VAL A 277 8.89 12.38 -7.57
N SER A 278 8.39 11.40 -6.83
CA SER A 278 7.01 10.92 -6.90
C SER A 278 6.40 10.90 -5.52
N PHE A 279 5.12 10.57 -5.45
CA PHE A 279 4.37 10.45 -4.20
C PHE A 279 3.97 9.01 -3.92
N CYS A 280 3.88 8.67 -2.64
CA CYS A 280 3.29 7.43 -2.17
C CYS A 280 2.56 7.66 -0.84
N THR A 281 1.64 6.77 -0.52
CA THR A 281 0.91 6.81 0.76
C THR A 281 1.42 5.76 1.75
N ASP A 282 1.98 4.67 1.28
CA ASP A 282 2.54 3.54 2.02
C ASP A 282 1.54 2.85 2.95
N ASP A 283 1.17 3.49 4.05
CA ASP A 283 0.16 2.98 4.99
C ASP A 283 -0.96 4.00 5.17
N VAL A 284 -2.18 3.61 4.90
CA VAL A 284 -3.36 4.46 5.08
C VAL A 284 -4.49 3.69 5.77
N THR A 285 -5.30 4.41 6.54
CA THR A 285 -6.52 3.87 7.12
C THR A 285 -7.74 4.24 6.29
N ALA A 286 -8.80 3.45 6.41
CA ALA A 286 -10.08 3.79 5.77
C ALA A 286 -10.58 5.17 6.23
N THR A 287 -10.48 5.47 7.51
CA THR A 287 -10.87 6.77 8.09
C THR A 287 -10.11 7.93 7.44
N ASP A 288 -8.79 7.84 7.34
CA ASP A 288 -7.98 8.92 6.74
C ASP A 288 -8.32 9.14 5.26
N ILE A 289 -8.53 8.07 4.51
CA ILE A 289 -8.93 8.19 3.10
C ILE A 289 -10.27 8.91 2.98
N LEU A 290 -11.26 8.53 3.78
CA LEU A 290 -12.60 9.11 3.72
C LEU A 290 -12.64 10.57 4.21
N GLU A 291 -11.85 10.91 5.20
CA GLU A 291 -11.83 12.25 5.80
C GLU A 291 -10.90 13.23 5.08
N LYS A 292 -9.70 12.79 4.69
CA LYS A 292 -8.64 13.64 4.15
C LYS A 292 -8.43 13.47 2.65
N GLY A 293 -8.75 12.30 2.11
CA GLY A 293 -8.42 11.90 0.75
C GLY A 293 -7.25 10.94 0.68
N HIS A 294 -6.78 10.69 -0.52
CA HIS A 294 -5.68 9.77 -0.83
C HIS A 294 -4.54 10.56 -1.49
N LEU A 295 -4.08 10.17 -2.69
CA LEU A 295 -3.05 10.94 -3.40
C LEU A 295 -3.51 12.37 -3.75
N ASP A 296 -4.79 12.60 -3.91
CA ASP A 296 -5.32 13.95 -4.08
C ASP A 296 -4.97 14.86 -2.90
N ASN A 297 -5.04 14.35 -1.67
CA ASN A 297 -4.58 15.06 -0.49
C ASN A 297 -3.07 15.33 -0.54
N VAL A 298 -2.27 14.36 -0.98
CA VAL A 298 -0.81 14.52 -1.11
C VAL A 298 -0.47 15.62 -2.11
N VAL A 299 -1.15 15.66 -3.25
CA VAL A 299 -1.00 16.72 -4.26
C VAL A 299 -1.35 18.09 -3.66
N ARG A 300 -2.48 18.21 -2.95
CA ARG A 300 -2.88 19.45 -2.27
C ARG A 300 -1.84 19.92 -1.24
N LEU A 301 -1.30 19.00 -0.46
CA LEU A 301 -0.24 19.31 0.52
C LEU A 301 1.05 19.79 -0.16
N ALA A 302 1.43 19.20 -1.28
CA ALA A 302 2.60 19.62 -2.04
C ALA A 302 2.41 21.05 -2.61
N ILE A 303 1.23 21.34 -3.16
CA ILE A 303 0.90 22.67 -3.67
C ILE A 303 0.95 23.70 -2.53
N LYS A 304 0.37 23.38 -1.38
CA LYS A 304 0.42 24.22 -0.18
C LYS A 304 1.85 24.46 0.30
N ALA A 305 2.74 23.49 0.13
CA ALA A 305 4.16 23.61 0.49
C ALA A 305 4.99 24.40 -0.54
N GLY A 306 4.39 24.87 -1.64
CA GLY A 306 5.03 25.72 -2.62
C GLY A 306 5.39 25.05 -3.95
N VAL A 307 4.94 23.82 -4.17
CA VAL A 307 5.10 23.15 -5.47
C VAL A 307 4.02 23.64 -6.44
N GLU A 308 4.42 23.98 -7.66
CA GLU A 308 3.45 24.37 -8.68
C GLU A 308 2.48 23.22 -9.01
N PRO A 309 1.19 23.51 -9.28
CA PRO A 309 0.20 22.47 -9.57
C PRO A 309 0.63 21.49 -10.66
N MET A 310 1.15 21.96 -11.78
CA MET A 310 1.66 21.08 -12.86
C MET A 310 2.71 20.11 -12.33
N THR A 311 3.67 20.62 -11.58
CA THR A 311 4.77 19.80 -11.02
C THR A 311 4.24 18.77 -10.02
N ALA A 312 3.31 19.14 -9.13
CA ALA A 312 2.71 18.23 -8.19
C ALA A 312 1.91 17.11 -8.90
N ILE A 313 1.18 17.45 -9.95
CA ILE A 313 0.46 16.49 -10.79
C ILE A 313 1.44 15.53 -11.48
N GLN A 314 2.55 16.04 -12.00
CA GLN A 314 3.59 15.20 -12.59
C GLN A 314 4.18 14.22 -11.57
N MET A 315 4.41 14.65 -10.34
CA MET A 315 4.89 13.79 -9.26
C MET A 315 3.91 12.66 -8.91
N ALA A 316 2.63 12.89 -9.09
CA ALA A 316 1.58 11.90 -8.83
C ALA A 316 1.25 11.03 -10.06
N THR A 317 1.80 11.30 -11.22
CA THR A 317 1.42 10.65 -12.47
C THR A 317 2.66 10.19 -13.26
N ILE A 318 3.14 10.98 -14.20
CA ILE A 318 4.20 10.57 -15.15
C ILE A 318 5.51 10.22 -14.44
N ASN A 319 5.86 10.90 -13.35
CA ASN A 319 7.12 10.64 -12.66
C ASN A 319 7.14 9.22 -12.06
N SER A 320 6.02 8.78 -11.46
CA SER A 320 5.88 7.40 -10.98
C SER A 320 5.88 6.41 -12.14
N ALA A 321 5.16 6.71 -13.21
CA ALA A 321 5.09 5.82 -14.36
C ALA A 321 6.48 5.58 -14.98
N GLU A 322 7.29 6.63 -15.16
CA GLU A 322 8.65 6.53 -15.68
C GLU A 322 9.58 5.78 -14.72
N ALA A 323 9.47 6.04 -13.42
CA ALA A 323 10.28 5.37 -12.40
C ALA A 323 10.09 3.85 -12.41
N TYR A 324 8.86 3.40 -12.59
CA TYR A 324 8.51 1.98 -12.62
C TYR A 324 8.49 1.37 -14.03
N ARG A 325 8.87 2.14 -15.05
CA ARG A 325 8.91 1.72 -16.46
C ARG A 325 7.54 1.27 -16.99
N ILE A 326 6.48 1.95 -16.58
CA ILE A 326 5.10 1.69 -16.99
C ILE A 326 4.47 2.87 -17.76
N ASP A 327 5.28 3.86 -18.10
CA ASP A 327 4.86 5.09 -18.78
C ASP A 327 4.30 4.87 -20.19
N HIS A 328 4.58 3.73 -20.80
CA HIS A 328 3.95 3.32 -22.07
C HIS A 328 2.47 2.91 -21.91
N MET A 329 2.00 2.71 -20.69
CA MET A 329 0.62 2.29 -20.38
C MET A 329 -0.18 3.36 -19.66
N VAL A 330 0.42 4.01 -18.66
CA VAL A 330 -0.26 4.92 -17.73
C VAL A 330 0.58 6.16 -17.43
N GLY A 331 -0.03 7.16 -16.80
CA GLY A 331 0.67 8.34 -16.29
C GLY A 331 0.59 9.57 -17.18
N SER A 332 -0.01 9.48 -18.37
CA SER A 332 -0.21 10.61 -19.27
C SER A 332 -1.47 10.45 -20.11
N ILE A 333 -1.99 11.55 -20.63
CA ILE A 333 -3.11 11.54 -21.59
C ILE A 333 -2.51 11.66 -23.00
N CYS A 334 -2.14 10.51 -23.54
CA CYS A 334 -1.49 10.42 -24.84
C CYS A 334 -2.04 9.22 -25.64
N PRO A 335 -2.06 9.29 -26.98
CA PRO A 335 -2.45 8.12 -27.76
C PRO A 335 -1.61 6.90 -27.41
N GLY A 336 -2.27 5.75 -27.29
CA GLY A 336 -1.63 4.49 -26.95
C GLY A 336 -1.47 4.24 -25.43
N ARG A 337 -2.00 5.13 -24.57
CA ARG A 337 -2.08 4.92 -23.12
C ARG A 337 -3.48 4.51 -22.74
N ILE A 338 -3.59 3.83 -21.61
CA ILE A 338 -4.88 3.47 -21.02
C ILE A 338 -5.64 4.76 -20.65
N ALA A 339 -6.92 4.80 -20.94
CA ALA A 339 -7.76 5.96 -20.66
C ALA A 339 -8.16 6.02 -19.18
N ASP A 340 -7.22 6.48 -18.36
CA ASP A 340 -7.38 6.83 -16.93
C ASP A 340 -7.28 8.35 -16.85
N ILE A 341 -8.40 9.01 -16.64
CA ILE A 341 -8.50 10.48 -16.75
C ILE A 341 -9.32 11.02 -15.60
N LEU A 342 -8.81 12.07 -14.96
CA LEU A 342 -9.48 12.82 -13.91
C LEU A 342 -10.08 14.10 -14.46
N PHE A 343 -11.29 14.41 -14.02
CA PHE A 343 -12.01 15.66 -14.30
C PHE A 343 -11.90 16.55 -13.08
N VAL A 344 -11.06 17.57 -13.15
CA VAL A 344 -10.67 18.42 -12.03
C VAL A 344 -11.24 19.83 -12.25
N ASP A 345 -11.87 20.38 -11.21
CA ASP A 345 -12.51 21.71 -11.30
C ASP A 345 -11.52 22.86 -11.15
N ASP A 346 -10.53 22.71 -10.29
CA ASP A 346 -9.51 23.73 -10.01
C ASP A 346 -8.18 23.06 -9.72
N LEU A 347 -7.09 23.52 -10.32
CA LEU A 347 -5.78 22.88 -10.18
C LEU A 347 -5.09 23.18 -8.85
N GLU A 348 -5.34 24.34 -8.23
CA GLU A 348 -4.76 24.64 -6.91
C GLU A 348 -5.48 23.90 -5.79
N ALA A 349 -6.81 23.91 -5.82
CA ALA A 349 -7.64 23.16 -4.88
C ALA A 349 -7.62 21.66 -5.16
N PHE A 350 -7.27 21.27 -6.38
CA PHE A 350 -7.21 19.90 -6.88
C PHE A 350 -8.46 19.11 -6.51
N GLY A 351 -9.62 19.66 -6.88
CA GLY A 351 -10.93 19.05 -6.65
C GLY A 351 -11.30 18.06 -7.74
N ILE A 352 -11.26 16.78 -7.43
CA ILE A 352 -11.59 15.71 -8.38
C ILE A 352 -13.11 15.51 -8.37
N LYS A 353 -13.76 15.75 -9.51
CA LYS A 353 -15.22 15.67 -9.65
C LYS A 353 -15.68 14.38 -10.29
N GLU A 354 -14.99 13.93 -11.33
CA GLU A 354 -15.30 12.70 -12.04
C GLU A 354 -14.03 11.95 -12.37
N VAL A 355 -14.14 10.64 -12.51
CA VAL A 355 -13.00 9.76 -12.81
C VAL A 355 -13.38 8.78 -13.91
N MET A 356 -12.52 8.71 -14.94
CA MET A 356 -12.54 7.67 -15.95
C MET A 356 -11.39 6.71 -15.69
N THR A 357 -11.67 5.40 -15.68
CA THR A 357 -10.64 4.36 -15.67
C THR A 357 -10.93 3.34 -16.76
N ASN A 358 -9.87 2.87 -17.43
CA ASN A 358 -10.01 1.89 -18.51
C ASN A 358 -11.06 2.31 -19.57
N GLY A 359 -11.14 3.60 -19.85
CA GLY A 359 -12.09 4.15 -20.82
C GLY A 359 -13.54 4.22 -20.36
N LYS A 360 -13.82 3.97 -19.09
CA LYS A 360 -15.17 4.00 -18.51
C LYS A 360 -15.29 5.06 -17.44
N MET A 361 -16.38 5.83 -17.47
CA MET A 361 -16.70 6.73 -16.36
C MET A 361 -17.11 5.87 -15.15
N VAL A 362 -16.35 5.94 -14.07
CA VAL A 362 -16.53 5.04 -12.91
C VAL A 362 -16.88 5.75 -11.62
N ALA A 363 -16.63 7.05 -11.52
CA ALA A 363 -16.84 7.77 -10.26
C ALA A 363 -17.29 9.22 -10.50
N LYS A 364 -18.08 9.73 -9.58
CA LYS A 364 -18.53 11.12 -9.52
C LYS A 364 -18.73 11.52 -8.05
N ASP A 365 -18.34 12.75 -7.71
CA ASP A 365 -18.49 13.32 -6.36
C ASP A 365 -18.00 12.38 -5.25
N HIS A 366 -16.79 11.83 -5.44
CA HIS A 366 -16.08 10.94 -4.52
C HIS A 366 -16.74 9.57 -4.26
N LYS A 367 -17.61 9.13 -5.17
CA LYS A 367 -18.26 7.81 -5.09
C LYS A 367 -18.22 7.10 -6.43
N LEU A 368 -18.13 5.77 -6.41
CA LEU A 368 -18.33 4.97 -7.61
C LEU A 368 -19.79 5.14 -8.09
N THR A 369 -19.96 5.21 -9.41
CA THR A 369 -21.27 5.36 -10.05
C THR A 369 -21.95 4.01 -10.35
N TYR A 370 -21.36 2.92 -9.93
CA TYR A 370 -21.88 1.57 -10.10
C TYR A 370 -21.52 0.72 -8.87
N ASP A 371 -22.20 -0.42 -8.74
CA ASP A 371 -21.96 -1.35 -7.63
C ASP A 371 -20.82 -2.31 -7.99
N LEU A 372 -19.65 -2.05 -7.42
CA LEU A 372 -18.47 -2.93 -7.54
C LEU A 372 -18.56 -3.98 -6.43
N LYS A 373 -18.70 -5.24 -6.84
CA LYS A 373 -18.79 -6.36 -5.90
C LYS A 373 -17.49 -7.14 -5.84
N ALA A 374 -17.09 -7.49 -4.62
CA ALA A 374 -16.00 -8.43 -4.41
C ALA A 374 -16.43 -9.81 -4.93
N PRO A 375 -15.49 -10.58 -5.52
CA PRO A 375 -15.78 -11.96 -5.89
C PRO A 375 -15.98 -12.82 -4.64
N GLU A 376 -16.65 -13.97 -4.81
CA GLU A 376 -16.70 -14.98 -3.76
C GLU A 376 -15.28 -15.49 -3.49
N ARG A 377 -14.88 -15.50 -2.21
CA ARG A 377 -13.53 -15.91 -1.81
C ARG A 377 -13.41 -17.42 -1.75
N SER A 378 -12.32 -17.96 -2.30
CA SER A 378 -12.00 -19.38 -2.18
C SER A 378 -11.60 -19.73 -0.73
N SER A 379 -11.49 -21.02 -0.43
CA SER A 379 -11.02 -21.51 0.86
C SER A 379 -9.59 -21.03 1.21
N VAL A 380 -8.76 -20.74 0.20
CA VAL A 380 -7.39 -20.25 0.36
C VAL A 380 -7.35 -18.87 1.01
N LEU A 381 -8.30 -17.99 0.66
CA LEU A 381 -8.43 -16.64 1.22
C LEU A 381 -9.41 -16.56 2.41
N LYS A 382 -9.98 -17.66 2.85
CA LYS A 382 -10.81 -17.67 4.04
C LYS A 382 -9.97 -17.48 5.28
N GLY A 383 -10.38 -16.58 6.18
CA GLY A 383 -9.70 -16.36 7.45
C GLY A 383 -9.71 -17.61 8.33
N GLU A 384 -8.52 -18.03 8.75
CA GLU A 384 -8.34 -19.16 9.64
C GLU A 384 -7.11 -18.93 10.53
N LEU A 385 -7.27 -19.19 11.82
CA LEU A 385 -6.19 -19.17 12.79
C LEU A 385 -6.00 -20.58 13.34
N LYS A 386 -4.92 -21.23 12.95
CA LYS A 386 -4.59 -22.62 13.33
C LYS A 386 -3.91 -22.67 14.70
N CYS A 387 -4.45 -21.92 15.66
CA CYS A 387 -4.01 -21.91 17.03
C CYS A 387 -4.94 -22.79 17.89
N LYS A 388 -4.38 -23.38 18.92
CA LYS A 388 -5.19 -23.98 19.99
C LYS A 388 -5.85 -22.86 20.80
N LEU A 389 -7.05 -23.13 21.32
CA LEU A 389 -7.68 -22.24 22.30
C LEU A 389 -6.76 -22.06 23.49
N THR A 390 -6.73 -20.86 24.02
CA THR A 390 -5.87 -20.46 25.13
C THR A 390 -6.63 -20.49 26.47
N THR A 391 -5.88 -20.49 27.52
CA THR A 391 -6.38 -20.31 28.89
C THR A 391 -5.68 -19.11 29.50
N LYS A 392 -6.17 -18.64 30.66
CA LYS A 392 -5.56 -17.55 31.42
C LYS A 392 -4.06 -17.80 31.68
N GLU A 393 -3.70 -19.03 31.99
CA GLU A 393 -2.33 -19.44 32.31
C GLU A 393 -1.35 -19.22 31.16
N ASP A 394 -1.83 -19.22 29.92
CA ASP A 394 -1.01 -18.93 28.74
C ASP A 394 -0.46 -17.49 28.70
N PHE A 395 -1.10 -16.60 29.46
CA PHE A 395 -0.74 -15.18 29.53
C PHE A 395 -0.23 -14.77 30.92
N GLU A 396 0.15 -15.73 31.73
CA GLU A 396 0.78 -15.51 33.02
C GLU A 396 2.29 -15.68 32.92
N TYR A 397 3.04 -14.62 33.22
CA TYR A 397 4.50 -14.66 33.21
C TYR A 397 5.02 -15.24 34.53
N LYS A 398 5.49 -16.49 34.50
CA LYS A 398 5.90 -17.23 35.69
C LYS A 398 7.35 -16.94 36.08
N THR A 399 7.60 -16.90 37.37
CA THR A 399 8.93 -16.72 37.96
C THR A 399 9.10 -17.65 39.18
N SER A 400 10.36 -17.87 39.57
CA SER A 400 10.69 -18.62 40.80
C SER A 400 10.41 -17.82 42.07
N VAL A 401 10.32 -16.51 42.00
CA VAL A 401 9.91 -15.65 43.11
C VAL A 401 8.42 -15.85 43.36
N GLN A 402 8.05 -16.23 44.59
CA GLN A 402 6.64 -16.48 44.89
C GLN A 402 5.85 -15.19 45.14
N ASN A 403 6.39 -14.30 45.96
CA ASN A 403 5.80 -13.02 46.28
C ASN A 403 6.91 -11.97 46.44
N GLY A 404 6.66 -10.76 46.00
CA GLY A 404 7.62 -9.66 46.07
C GLY A 404 7.68 -8.88 44.78
N GLU A 405 8.89 -8.66 44.29
CA GLU A 405 9.16 -7.86 43.10
C GLU A 405 10.12 -8.59 42.15
N ALA A 406 10.00 -8.33 40.89
CA ALA A 406 10.93 -8.79 39.84
C ALA A 406 11.32 -7.64 38.94
N LYS A 407 12.60 -7.57 38.60
CA LYS A 407 13.10 -6.67 37.55
C LYS A 407 12.92 -7.38 36.21
N VAL A 408 12.19 -6.75 35.33
CA VAL A 408 11.91 -7.29 33.98
C VAL A 408 12.26 -6.27 32.91
N LEU A 409 12.48 -6.79 31.72
CA LEU A 409 12.69 -5.98 30.52
C LEU A 409 11.33 -5.67 29.89
N SER A 410 11.05 -4.40 29.66
CA SER A 410 9.91 -3.91 28.89
C SER A 410 10.37 -3.29 27.57
N MET A 411 9.60 -3.53 26.53
CA MET A 411 9.79 -2.88 25.24
C MET A 411 8.97 -1.60 25.19
N ASP A 412 9.64 -0.44 25.27
CA ASP A 412 8.99 0.86 25.29
C ASP A 412 8.84 1.42 23.88
N VAL A 413 7.59 1.74 23.51
CA VAL A 413 7.25 2.33 22.20
C VAL A 413 7.45 3.84 22.27
N LYS A 414 8.39 4.36 21.49
CA LYS A 414 8.72 5.80 21.43
C LYS A 414 8.26 6.48 20.15
N GLY A 415 7.60 5.77 19.27
CA GLY A 415 7.10 6.26 18.00
C GLY A 415 6.81 5.11 17.04
N PRO A 416 6.37 5.37 15.83
CA PRO A 416 5.93 4.32 14.90
C PRO A 416 6.97 3.22 14.65
N PHE A 417 8.26 3.59 14.60
CA PHE A 417 9.34 2.67 14.25
C PHE A 417 10.44 2.57 15.32
N VAL A 418 10.25 3.24 16.48
CA VAL A 418 11.26 3.30 17.52
C VAL A 418 10.84 2.47 18.73
N ARG A 419 11.67 1.51 19.08
CA ARG A 419 11.52 0.68 20.27
C ARG A 419 12.76 0.84 21.14
N LYS A 420 12.57 0.99 22.45
CA LYS A 420 13.66 1.07 23.42
C LYS A 420 13.48 0.05 24.51
N ARG A 421 14.58 -0.53 24.95
CA ARG A 421 14.60 -1.37 26.16
C ARG A 421 14.39 -0.48 27.38
N LYS A 422 13.55 -0.93 28.27
CA LYS A 422 13.27 -0.25 29.54
C LYS A 422 13.22 -1.29 30.65
N ASP A 423 14.08 -1.16 31.64
CA ASP A 423 14.00 -1.99 32.82
C ASP A 423 12.89 -1.46 33.75
N VAL A 424 12.03 -2.34 34.21
CA VAL A 424 10.94 -2.00 35.12
C VAL A 424 10.90 -3.02 36.27
N VAL A 425 10.43 -2.56 37.42
CA VAL A 425 10.22 -3.44 38.58
C VAL A 425 8.73 -3.68 38.74
N LEU A 426 8.33 -4.92 38.63
CA LEU A 426 6.92 -5.33 38.69
C LEU A 426 6.66 -6.22 39.92
N LYS A 427 5.44 -6.13 40.43
CA LYS A 427 4.97 -6.96 41.55
C LYS A 427 4.85 -8.41 41.11
N VAL A 428 5.20 -9.31 42.02
CA VAL A 428 5.04 -10.76 41.85
C VAL A 428 4.08 -11.27 42.91
N GLU A 429 3.04 -11.98 42.49
CA GLU A 429 2.08 -12.66 43.35
C GLU A 429 1.94 -14.12 42.94
N ASN A 430 2.10 -15.04 43.88
CA ASN A 430 1.96 -16.49 43.66
C ASN A 430 2.80 -16.99 42.45
N GLY A 431 4.02 -16.47 42.32
CA GLY A 431 4.93 -16.87 41.24
C GLY A 431 4.62 -16.25 39.86
N ILE A 432 3.74 -15.26 39.80
CA ILE A 432 3.33 -14.59 38.56
C ILE A 432 3.73 -13.13 38.59
N VAL A 433 4.45 -12.68 37.57
CA VAL A 433 4.82 -11.27 37.40
C VAL A 433 3.62 -10.53 36.80
N LEU A 434 3.15 -9.52 37.52
CA LEU A 434 1.95 -8.78 37.12
C LEU A 434 2.30 -7.56 36.24
N PRO A 435 1.49 -7.26 35.24
CA PRO A 435 1.56 -5.96 34.56
C PRO A 435 1.20 -4.84 35.55
N ASP A 436 1.58 -3.62 35.23
CA ASP A 436 1.35 -2.46 36.11
C ASP A 436 0.83 -1.28 35.28
N VAL A 437 -0.44 -0.96 35.44
CA VAL A 437 -1.13 0.14 34.78
C VAL A 437 -0.51 1.49 35.16
N GLU A 438 -0.12 1.67 36.41
CA GLU A 438 0.47 2.93 36.90
C GLU A 438 1.84 3.23 36.26
N GLN A 439 2.62 2.19 35.99
CA GLN A 439 3.89 2.29 35.27
C GLN A 439 3.72 2.22 33.75
N ASP A 440 2.50 2.10 33.23
CA ASP A 440 2.22 1.87 31.81
C ASP A 440 2.94 0.63 31.26
N VAL A 441 2.85 -0.49 31.99
CA VAL A 441 3.42 -1.79 31.59
C VAL A 441 2.30 -2.79 31.37
N ALA A 442 2.16 -3.23 30.12
CA ALA A 442 1.25 -4.28 29.69
C ALA A 442 2.02 -5.54 29.27
N MET A 443 1.30 -6.62 29.05
CA MET A 443 1.85 -7.84 28.46
C MET A 443 1.52 -7.88 26.98
N VAL A 444 2.42 -8.47 26.18
CA VAL A 444 2.21 -8.77 24.78
C VAL A 444 2.60 -10.21 24.48
N SER A 445 1.76 -10.89 23.73
CA SER A 445 1.97 -12.27 23.30
C SER A 445 1.79 -12.38 21.79
N VAL A 446 2.62 -13.19 21.16
CA VAL A 446 2.47 -13.56 19.75
C VAL A 446 2.27 -15.06 19.69
N LEU A 447 1.17 -15.47 19.03
CA LEU A 447 0.83 -16.88 18.83
C LEU A 447 0.99 -17.22 17.34
N GLU A 448 1.74 -18.29 17.06
CA GLU A 448 1.92 -18.78 15.71
C GLU A 448 0.57 -19.27 15.15
N ARG A 449 0.11 -18.70 14.05
CA ARG A 449 -1.25 -18.94 13.53
C ARG A 449 -1.34 -19.93 12.37
N PHE A 450 -0.22 -20.33 11.80
CA PHE A 450 -0.21 -21.15 10.58
C PHE A 450 -0.16 -22.66 10.88
N GLY A 451 -0.14 -23.04 12.16
CA GLY A 451 -0.09 -24.44 12.57
C GLY A 451 1.24 -25.14 12.26
N ARG A 452 2.32 -24.38 12.14
CA ARG A 452 3.64 -24.93 11.78
C ARG A 452 4.43 -25.43 12.99
N ASN A 453 4.43 -24.70 14.08
CA ASN A 453 5.20 -25.04 15.28
C ASN A 453 4.44 -24.86 16.61
N GLY A 454 3.32 -24.17 16.61
CA GLY A 454 2.54 -23.88 17.79
C GLY A 454 3.25 -22.98 18.81
N ASN A 455 4.28 -22.25 18.41
CA ASN A 455 5.05 -21.39 19.28
C ASN A 455 4.22 -20.21 19.78
N LYS A 456 4.51 -19.78 20.98
CA LYS A 456 3.99 -18.53 21.56
C LYS A 456 5.10 -17.81 22.30
N SER A 457 4.97 -16.51 22.40
CA SER A 457 5.84 -15.66 23.20
C SER A 457 5.01 -14.94 24.27
N LEU A 458 5.66 -14.46 25.31
CA LEU A 458 5.07 -13.57 26.28
C LEU A 458 6.15 -12.61 26.77
N ALA A 459 5.85 -11.33 26.72
CA ALA A 459 6.78 -10.27 27.09
C ALA A 459 6.03 -9.09 27.69
N PHE A 460 6.77 -8.10 28.18
CA PHE A 460 6.20 -6.84 28.68
C PHE A 460 6.45 -5.73 27.68
N CYS A 461 5.51 -4.80 27.57
CA CYS A 461 5.60 -3.62 26.72
C CYS A 461 5.08 -2.38 27.46
N SER A 462 5.60 -1.22 27.05
CA SER A 462 5.27 0.08 27.63
C SER A 462 4.94 1.09 26.55
N GLY A 463 4.26 2.17 26.92
CA GLY A 463 3.94 3.27 26.00
C GLY A 463 2.56 3.16 25.36
N TRP A 464 1.82 2.12 25.62
CA TRP A 464 0.48 1.90 25.07
C TRP A 464 -0.65 2.52 25.90
N LYS A 465 -0.35 2.88 27.15
CA LYS A 465 -1.30 3.52 28.09
C LYS A 465 -2.59 2.73 28.29
N LEU A 466 -2.48 1.41 28.25
CA LEU A 466 -3.60 0.52 28.45
C LEU A 466 -3.99 0.52 29.95
N LYS A 467 -5.25 0.81 30.24
CA LYS A 467 -5.73 0.96 31.61
C LYS A 467 -6.41 -0.29 32.15
N LYS A 468 -7.05 -1.05 31.27
CA LYS A 468 -7.66 -2.34 31.62
C LYS A 468 -7.90 -3.18 30.36
N GLY A 469 -8.19 -4.46 30.54
CA GLY A 469 -8.60 -5.34 29.47
C GLY A 469 -7.47 -5.82 28.58
N ALA A 470 -7.83 -6.14 27.35
CA ALA A 470 -6.94 -6.65 26.32
C ALA A 470 -7.42 -6.32 24.92
N MET A 471 -6.52 -6.45 23.98
CA MET A 471 -6.81 -6.37 22.54
C MET A 471 -6.05 -7.47 21.81
N ALA A 472 -6.60 -7.91 20.68
CA ALA A 472 -5.94 -8.88 19.81
C ALA A 472 -6.14 -8.52 18.34
N SER A 473 -5.18 -8.90 17.51
CA SER A 473 -5.22 -8.67 16.07
C SER A 473 -4.57 -9.83 15.32
N SER A 474 -5.21 -10.30 14.26
CA SER A 474 -4.62 -11.21 13.28
C SER A 474 -4.04 -10.47 12.07
N ALA A 475 -4.18 -9.15 12.01
CA ALA A 475 -3.56 -8.29 11.00
C ALA A 475 -2.39 -7.54 11.63
N ALA A 476 -1.25 -8.19 11.67
CA ALA A 476 -0.01 -7.69 12.28
C ALA A 476 1.16 -7.88 11.28
N PRO A 477 1.32 -6.95 10.33
CA PRO A 477 2.36 -7.06 9.31
C PRO A 477 3.78 -7.20 9.90
N ASP A 478 4.65 -7.94 9.19
CA ASP A 478 4.41 -8.58 7.88
C ASP A 478 4.10 -10.08 7.98
N ASP A 479 4.32 -10.72 9.13
CA ASP A 479 4.04 -12.16 9.29
C ASP A 479 2.56 -12.46 9.58
N ASN A 480 1.84 -11.51 10.13
CA ASN A 480 0.42 -11.63 10.48
C ASN A 480 0.11 -12.77 11.46
N ASN A 481 1.04 -13.10 12.34
CA ASN A 481 0.76 -13.97 13.48
C ASN A 481 -0.18 -13.27 14.46
N LEU A 482 -0.88 -14.04 15.29
CA LEU A 482 -1.86 -13.50 16.23
C LEU A 482 -1.15 -12.75 17.35
N VAL A 483 -1.37 -11.45 17.45
CA VAL A 483 -0.83 -10.59 18.50
C VAL A 483 -1.92 -10.30 19.52
N VAL A 484 -1.60 -10.51 20.81
CA VAL A 484 -2.50 -10.24 21.93
C VAL A 484 -1.77 -9.35 22.93
N MET A 485 -2.40 -8.27 23.35
CA MET A 485 -1.83 -7.33 24.31
C MET A 485 -2.85 -7.00 25.38
N GLY A 486 -2.42 -6.93 26.64
CA GLY A 486 -3.35 -6.63 27.73
C GLY A 486 -2.69 -6.45 29.07
N VAL A 487 -3.53 -6.04 30.02
CA VAL A 487 -3.19 -5.96 31.45
C VAL A 487 -3.97 -6.96 32.31
N SER A 488 -4.76 -7.81 31.67
CA SER A 488 -5.51 -8.90 32.28
C SER A 488 -5.29 -10.19 31.51
N ALA A 489 -4.69 -11.19 32.12
CA ALA A 489 -4.45 -12.49 31.49
C ALA A 489 -5.76 -13.17 31.05
N GLU A 490 -6.82 -13.03 31.85
CA GLU A 490 -8.14 -13.56 31.51
C GLU A 490 -8.71 -12.89 30.26
N ASP A 491 -8.68 -11.56 30.18
CA ASP A 491 -9.15 -10.81 29.01
C ASP A 491 -8.30 -11.08 27.76
N MET A 492 -7.00 -11.27 27.91
CA MET A 492 -6.11 -11.69 26.82
C MET A 492 -6.53 -13.04 26.24
N SER A 493 -6.86 -14.01 27.10
CA SER A 493 -7.34 -15.32 26.66
C SER A 493 -8.69 -15.21 25.94
N ILE A 494 -9.61 -14.42 26.44
CA ILE A 494 -10.90 -14.17 25.78
C ILE A 494 -10.70 -13.54 24.40
N ALA A 495 -9.85 -12.53 24.30
CA ALA A 495 -9.54 -11.86 23.04
C ALA A 495 -8.93 -12.82 22.01
N ALA A 496 -7.92 -13.60 22.40
CA ALA A 496 -7.28 -14.58 21.54
C ALA A 496 -8.28 -15.64 21.05
N ASN A 497 -9.05 -16.23 21.95
CA ASN A 497 -10.01 -17.28 21.63
C ASN A 497 -11.13 -16.78 20.72
N TYR A 498 -11.59 -15.56 20.95
CA TYR A 498 -12.62 -14.97 20.09
C TYR A 498 -12.13 -14.87 18.63
N LEU A 499 -10.92 -14.38 18.40
CA LEU A 499 -10.37 -14.30 17.04
C LEU A 499 -10.10 -15.68 16.44
N ILE A 500 -9.65 -16.64 17.22
CA ILE A 500 -9.45 -18.02 16.76
C ILE A 500 -10.78 -18.61 16.27
N GLU A 501 -11.85 -18.41 17.00
CA GLU A 501 -13.19 -18.90 16.67
C GLU A 501 -13.80 -18.16 15.48
N GLN A 502 -13.56 -16.86 15.35
CA GLN A 502 -14.08 -16.04 14.25
C GLN A 502 -13.27 -16.15 12.94
N GLY A 503 -12.07 -16.72 12.98
CA GLY A 503 -11.20 -16.83 11.81
C GLY A 503 -10.38 -15.57 11.50
N GLY A 504 -10.25 -14.68 12.46
CA GLY A 504 -9.44 -13.47 12.37
C GLY A 504 -10.23 -12.18 12.56
N GLY A 505 -9.50 -11.11 12.78
CA GLY A 505 -10.05 -9.78 13.03
C GLY A 505 -9.22 -8.97 14.02
N GLN A 506 -9.84 -7.92 14.53
CA GLN A 506 -9.34 -7.13 15.64
C GLN A 506 -10.42 -7.05 16.71
N VAL A 507 -10.06 -7.22 17.97
CA VAL A 507 -11.02 -7.29 19.08
C VAL A 507 -10.49 -6.56 20.30
N VAL A 508 -11.40 -5.91 21.02
CA VAL A 508 -11.14 -5.26 22.31
C VAL A 508 -12.01 -5.92 23.37
N VAL A 509 -11.42 -6.31 24.47
CA VAL A 509 -12.07 -7.02 25.59
C VAL A 509 -11.79 -6.28 26.90
N ALA A 510 -12.80 -6.13 27.74
CA ALA A 510 -12.64 -5.66 29.11
C ALA A 510 -13.66 -6.30 30.04
N ASP A 511 -13.25 -6.59 31.28
CA ASP A 511 -14.10 -7.19 32.29
C ASP A 511 -14.81 -8.48 31.82
N GLY A 512 -14.12 -9.28 31.01
CA GLY A 512 -14.63 -10.54 30.47
C GLY A 512 -15.59 -10.41 29.27
N GLU A 513 -15.81 -9.20 28.78
CA GLU A 513 -16.77 -8.94 27.70
C GLU A 513 -16.11 -8.34 26.46
N ILE A 514 -16.59 -8.76 25.29
CA ILE A 514 -16.20 -8.18 24.01
C ILE A 514 -16.81 -6.78 23.89
N LEU A 515 -15.96 -5.76 23.77
CA LEU A 515 -16.42 -4.38 23.63
C LEU A 515 -16.61 -4.00 22.15
N GLU A 516 -15.64 -4.35 21.31
CA GLU A 516 -15.66 -4.07 19.88
C GLU A 516 -14.98 -5.20 19.12
N PHE A 517 -15.45 -5.44 17.91
CA PHE A 517 -14.89 -6.43 17.00
C PHE A 517 -14.95 -5.94 15.55
N LEU A 518 -13.79 -5.92 14.90
CA LEU A 518 -13.67 -5.72 13.46
C LEU A 518 -13.40 -7.08 12.81
N PRO A 519 -14.38 -7.69 12.11
CA PRO A 519 -14.14 -8.93 11.39
C PRO A 519 -13.22 -8.71 10.20
N LEU A 520 -12.26 -9.61 10.02
CA LEU A 520 -11.35 -9.62 8.88
C LEU A 520 -11.41 -11.00 8.22
N PRO A 521 -12.49 -11.31 7.49
CA PRO A 521 -12.74 -12.66 7.00
C PRO A 521 -11.88 -13.07 5.82
N VAL A 522 -11.21 -12.12 5.17
CA VAL A 522 -10.31 -12.41 4.05
C VAL A 522 -8.90 -12.55 4.59
N GLY A 523 -8.42 -13.79 4.70
CA GLY A 523 -7.10 -14.13 5.20
C GLY A 523 -6.86 -13.76 6.68
N GLY A 524 -7.85 -13.30 7.41
CA GLY A 524 -7.68 -12.73 8.74
C GLY A 524 -7.05 -11.35 8.74
N ILE A 525 -6.93 -10.69 7.59
CA ILE A 525 -6.20 -9.42 7.45
C ILE A 525 -7.05 -8.27 6.89
N VAL A 526 -8.06 -8.55 6.05
CA VAL A 526 -8.88 -7.53 5.41
C VAL A 526 -10.35 -7.95 5.34
N SER A 527 -11.21 -6.97 5.02
CA SER A 527 -12.66 -7.14 4.90
C SER A 527 -13.15 -6.64 3.54
N ASP A 528 -14.16 -7.31 2.99
CA ASP A 528 -14.86 -6.90 1.76
C ASP A 528 -16.01 -5.90 2.04
N GLU A 529 -16.18 -5.48 3.29
CA GLU A 529 -17.17 -4.47 3.66
C GLU A 529 -16.92 -3.12 2.98
N GLU A 530 -17.96 -2.29 2.93
CA GLU A 530 -17.83 -0.92 2.42
C GLU A 530 -16.78 -0.14 3.25
N PRO A 531 -16.01 0.77 2.62
CA PRO A 531 -15.00 1.56 3.33
C PRO A 531 -15.54 2.29 4.57
N GLU A 532 -16.77 2.80 4.49
CA GLU A 532 -17.43 3.52 5.58
C GLU A 532 -17.71 2.60 6.79
N VAL A 533 -18.04 1.33 6.53
CA VAL A 533 -18.28 0.33 7.58
C VAL A 533 -16.97 0.01 8.30
N ILE A 534 -15.90 -0.22 7.54
CA ILE A 534 -14.57 -0.51 8.11
C ILE A 534 -14.06 0.70 8.91
N ALA A 535 -14.25 1.92 8.40
CA ALA A 535 -13.83 3.14 9.08
C ALA A 535 -14.58 3.36 10.40
N ALA A 536 -15.84 2.94 10.48
CA ALA A 536 -16.67 3.10 11.67
C ALA A 536 -16.32 2.10 12.79
N GLN A 537 -15.79 0.96 12.45
CA GLN A 537 -15.33 -0.09 13.38
C GLN A 537 -13.90 0.13 13.84
#